data_ec0333fd935710170e4ee73a62a0453f
#
_entry.id   ec0333fd935710170e4ee73a62a0453f
#
_cell.length_a   1.000
_cell.length_b   1.000
_cell.length_c   1.000
_cell.angle_alpha   90.00
_cell.angle_beta   90.00
_cell.angle_gamma   90.00
#
_symmetry.space_group_name_H-M   'P 1'
#
loop_
_entity.id
_entity.type
_entity.pdbx_description
1 polymer ?
#
loop_
_entity_poly.entity_id
_entity_poly.type
_entity_poly.pdbx_seq_one_letter_code
_entity_poly.pdbx_strand_id
1 'polypeptide(L)'
;VNVWVALNAPNRIMGTGLGTHELNYYREYKSDYIFYGLNAQDGYSLLNRLYSEFGVLGLILCLWVIYRNYNLNNIINISVFFLILTLLIRGGHYVRYGFIFWAFLYYYSGSFIYSSKK
;
A
#
# COMPACT_ATOMS: atom_id res chain seq x y z
N VAL A 1 13.37 11.00 -0.42
CA VAL A 1 13.91 10.19 0.69
C VAL A 1 13.21 8.86 0.79
N ASN A 2 11.91 8.79 1.10
CA ASN A 2 11.20 7.51 1.31
C ASN A 2 11.25 6.55 0.11
N VAL A 3 11.21 7.06 -1.12
CA VAL A 3 11.41 6.25 -2.34
C VAL A 3 12.81 5.64 -2.36
N TRP A 4 13.83 6.43 -2.03
CA TRP A 4 15.21 5.95 -1.94
C TRP A 4 15.37 4.87 -0.88
N VAL A 5 14.81 5.08 0.31
CA VAL A 5 14.80 4.10 1.40
C VAL A 5 14.13 2.80 0.97
N ALA A 6 12.98 2.89 0.29
CA ALA A 6 12.28 1.72 -0.22
C ALA A 6 13.11 0.96 -1.25
N LEU A 7 13.73 1.65 -2.21
CA LEU A 7 14.56 1.04 -3.26
C LEU A 7 15.85 0.41 -2.73
N ASN A 8 16.37 0.90 -1.61
CA ASN A 8 17.58 0.37 -0.97
C ASN A 8 17.30 -0.58 0.21
N ALA A 9 16.03 -0.99 0.38
CA ALA A 9 15.69 -2.01 1.38
C ALA A 9 16.53 -3.29 1.15
N PRO A 10 17.00 -3.97 2.22
CA PRO A 10 17.95 -5.09 2.12
C PRO A 10 17.46 -6.25 1.28
N ASN A 11 16.17 -6.51 1.31
CA ASN A 11 15.55 -7.56 0.52
C ASN A 11 14.48 -6.98 -0.38
N ARG A 12 14.84 -6.71 -1.64
CA ARG A 12 13.94 -6.11 -2.63
C ARG A 12 12.84 -7.07 -3.10
N ILE A 13 13.05 -8.37 -2.98
CA ILE A 13 12.11 -9.39 -3.46
C ILE A 13 11.01 -9.62 -2.43
N MET A 14 11.38 -9.93 -1.19
CA MET A 14 10.45 -10.27 -0.10
C MET A 14 10.18 -9.11 0.86
N GLY A 15 10.96 -8.02 0.76
CA GLY A 15 10.92 -6.93 1.72
C GLY A 15 11.61 -7.28 3.04
N THR A 16 11.44 -6.43 4.02
CA THR A 16 12.11 -6.54 5.33
C THR A 16 11.17 -6.95 6.47
N GLY A 17 9.90 -7.11 6.17
CA GLY A 17 8.86 -7.50 7.12
C GLY A 17 7.92 -6.36 7.50
N LEU A 18 6.81 -6.75 8.09
CA LEU A 18 5.73 -5.85 8.48
C LEU A 18 6.20 -4.85 9.55
N GLY A 19 5.93 -3.56 9.32
CA GLY A 19 6.27 -2.49 10.27
C GLY A 19 7.73 -2.04 10.23
N THR A 20 8.56 -2.57 9.32
CA THR A 20 10.00 -2.30 9.29
C THR A 20 10.42 -1.08 8.45
N HIS A 21 9.47 -0.40 7.80
CA HIS A 21 9.80 0.76 6.97
C HIS A 21 10.53 1.86 7.75
N GLU A 22 10.11 2.14 8.97
CA GLU A 22 10.74 3.12 9.85
C GLU A 22 12.19 2.73 10.18
N LEU A 23 12.44 1.44 10.47
CA LEU A 23 13.78 0.92 10.71
C LEU A 23 14.67 1.05 9.46
N ASN A 24 14.13 0.76 8.28
CA ASN A 24 14.82 0.94 7.01
C ASN A 24 15.17 2.41 6.78
N TYR A 25 14.24 3.32 7.10
CA TYR A 25 14.46 4.76 6.98
C TYR A 25 15.67 5.21 7.81
N TYR A 26 15.71 4.90 9.10
CA TYR A 26 16.78 5.32 9.99
C TYR A 26 18.11 4.59 9.74
N ARG A 27 18.09 3.44 9.10
CA ARG A 27 19.30 2.73 8.69
C ARG A 27 19.92 3.33 7.45
N GLU A 28 19.14 3.63 6.44
CA GLU A 28 19.63 4.08 5.12
C GLU A 28 19.83 5.60 5.03
N TYR A 29 19.15 6.33 5.89
CA TYR A 29 19.16 7.79 5.84
C TYR A 29 19.60 8.38 7.17
N LYS A 30 20.82 8.91 7.19
CA LYS A 30 21.37 9.67 8.33
C LYS A 30 21.69 11.06 7.83
N SER A 31 21.00 12.07 8.32
CA SER A 31 21.20 13.46 7.91
C SER A 31 20.82 14.40 9.06
N ASP A 32 21.59 15.47 9.20
CA ASP A 32 21.28 16.58 10.09
C ASP A 32 20.28 17.57 9.47
N TYR A 33 19.61 17.16 8.41
CA TYR A 33 18.64 17.99 7.70
C TYR A 33 17.39 18.20 8.57
N ILE A 34 16.86 19.43 8.57
CA ILE A 34 15.75 19.87 9.45
C ILE A 34 14.47 19.02 9.29
N PHE A 35 14.27 18.38 8.13
CA PHE A 35 13.16 17.49 7.84
C PHE A 35 13.50 16.00 8.01
N TYR A 36 14.63 15.69 8.65
CA TYR A 36 14.99 14.32 8.97
C TYR A 36 13.93 13.70 9.90
N GLY A 37 13.53 12.48 9.61
CA GLY A 37 12.45 11.80 10.33
C GLY A 37 11.04 12.12 9.84
N LEU A 38 10.86 13.16 9.01
CA LEU A 38 9.55 13.49 8.46
C LEU A 38 9.06 12.32 7.57
N ASN A 39 7.85 11.83 7.86
CA ASN A 39 7.24 10.69 7.17
C ASN A 39 8.05 9.37 7.26
N ALA A 40 8.95 9.22 8.24
CA ALA A 40 9.67 7.98 8.46
C ALA A 40 8.71 6.81 8.77
N GLN A 41 7.69 7.07 9.58
CA GLN A 41 6.67 6.09 9.96
C GLN A 41 5.67 5.80 8.84
N ASP A 42 5.28 6.81 8.09
CA ASP A 42 4.22 6.72 7.08
C ASP A 42 4.74 6.34 5.68
N GLY A 43 6.06 6.43 5.43
CA GLY A 43 6.65 6.16 4.12
C GLY A 43 6.27 7.15 3.03
N TYR A 44 5.55 8.24 3.36
CA TYR A 44 4.99 9.25 2.46
C TYR A 44 3.90 8.70 1.51
N SER A 45 3.99 7.44 1.10
CA SER A 45 2.97 6.75 0.33
C SER A 45 2.88 5.28 0.75
N LEU A 46 1.67 4.73 0.68
CA LEU A 46 1.45 3.33 1.01
C LEU A 46 2.23 2.39 0.07
N LEU A 47 2.41 2.78 -1.20
CA LEU A 47 3.21 2.01 -2.15
C LEU A 47 4.67 1.88 -1.71
N ASN A 48 5.32 2.98 -1.30
CA ASN A 48 6.70 2.96 -0.82
C ASN A 48 6.83 2.05 0.39
N ARG A 49 5.87 2.13 1.29
CA ARG A 49 5.85 1.30 2.49
C ARG A 49 5.65 -0.18 2.16
N LEU A 50 4.67 -0.52 1.31
CA LEU A 50 4.44 -1.90 0.87
C LEU A 50 5.68 -2.48 0.18
N TYR A 51 6.33 -1.69 -0.68
CA TYR A 51 7.55 -2.13 -1.33
C TYR A 51 8.70 -2.37 -0.35
N SER A 52 8.93 -1.46 0.60
CA SER A 52 9.96 -1.60 1.62
C SER A 52 9.73 -2.82 2.52
N GLU A 53 8.48 -3.04 2.94
CA GLU A 53 8.13 -4.07 3.92
C GLU A 53 7.90 -5.45 3.30
N PHE A 54 7.30 -5.53 2.11
CA PHE A 54 6.92 -6.78 1.44
C PHE A 54 7.62 -7.02 0.10
N GLY A 55 8.46 -6.08 -0.34
CA GLY A 55 9.20 -6.19 -1.58
C GLY A 55 8.32 -6.18 -2.84
N VAL A 56 8.94 -6.60 -3.94
CA VAL A 56 8.25 -6.74 -5.25
C VAL A 56 7.12 -7.75 -5.19
N LEU A 57 7.29 -8.85 -4.47
CA LEU A 57 6.27 -9.90 -4.36
C LEU A 57 5.01 -9.39 -3.66
N GLY A 58 5.16 -8.65 -2.57
CA GLY A 58 4.03 -8.05 -1.87
C GLY A 58 3.30 -7.00 -2.72
N LEU A 59 4.04 -6.21 -3.49
CA LEU A 59 3.47 -5.23 -4.40
C LEU A 59 2.65 -5.91 -5.52
N ILE A 60 3.21 -6.96 -6.15
CA ILE A 60 2.52 -7.73 -7.18
C ILE A 60 1.25 -8.37 -6.62
N LEU A 61 1.32 -8.96 -5.42
CA LEU A 61 0.16 -9.55 -4.75
C LEU A 61 -0.93 -8.51 -4.49
N CYS A 62 -0.56 -7.34 -3.98
CA CYS A 62 -1.49 -6.23 -3.74
C CYS A 62 -2.19 -5.80 -5.04
N LEU A 63 -1.42 -5.55 -6.11
CA LEU A 63 -1.96 -5.17 -7.40
C LEU A 63 -2.85 -6.27 -8.02
N TRP A 64 -2.46 -7.52 -7.85
CA TRP A 64 -3.27 -8.66 -8.29
C TRP A 64 -4.61 -8.75 -7.58
N VAL A 65 -4.64 -8.55 -6.26
CA VAL A 65 -5.89 -8.52 -5.48
C VAL A 65 -6.78 -7.37 -5.93
N ILE A 66 -6.20 -6.19 -6.16
CA ILE A 66 -6.93 -5.03 -6.69
C ILE A 66 -7.53 -5.35 -8.07
N TYR A 67 -6.72 -5.87 -8.98
CA TYR A 67 -7.16 -6.22 -10.32
C TYR A 67 -8.26 -7.29 -10.32
N ARG A 68 -8.09 -8.35 -9.53
CA ARG A 68 -9.06 -9.46 -9.45
C ARG A 68 -10.43 -9.03 -8.97
N ASN A 69 -10.51 -8.06 -8.07
CA ASN A 69 -11.77 -7.58 -7.50
C ASN A 69 -12.35 -6.37 -8.23
N TYR A 70 -11.73 -5.92 -9.31
CA TYR A 70 -12.21 -4.80 -10.10
C TYR A 70 -13.44 -5.17 -10.92
N ASN A 71 -14.48 -4.35 -10.81
CA ASN A 71 -15.77 -4.61 -11.44
C ASN A 71 -16.36 -3.36 -12.07
N LEU A 72 -16.34 -3.30 -13.39
CA LEU A 72 -16.86 -2.18 -14.17
C LEU A 72 -18.37 -1.97 -14.08
N ASN A 73 -19.14 -3.00 -13.69
CA ASN A 73 -20.59 -2.92 -13.63
C ASN A 73 -21.12 -2.40 -12.30
N ASN A 74 -20.23 -2.17 -11.33
CA ASN A 74 -20.59 -1.69 -10.00
C ASN A 74 -19.96 -0.32 -9.73
N ILE A 75 -20.79 0.73 -9.71
CA ILE A 75 -20.34 2.11 -9.48
C ILE A 75 -19.64 2.26 -8.12
N ILE A 76 -20.07 1.52 -7.10
CA ILE A 76 -19.44 1.54 -5.77
C ILE A 76 -18.02 0.97 -5.88
N ASN A 77 -17.84 -0.15 -6.58
CA ASN A 77 -16.54 -0.77 -6.77
C ASN A 77 -15.57 0.17 -7.51
N ILE A 78 -16.04 0.82 -8.58
CA ILE A 78 -15.24 1.79 -9.33
C ILE A 78 -14.83 2.97 -8.43
N SER A 79 -15.76 3.53 -7.67
CA SER A 79 -15.49 4.67 -6.79
C SER A 79 -14.46 4.29 -5.71
N VAL A 80 -14.62 3.13 -5.10
CA VAL A 80 -13.68 2.63 -4.08
C VAL A 80 -12.33 2.28 -4.68
N PHE A 81 -12.28 1.79 -5.92
CA PHE A 81 -11.03 1.56 -6.64
C PHE A 81 -10.20 2.84 -6.76
N PHE A 82 -10.80 3.96 -7.18
CA PHE A 82 -10.10 5.25 -7.25
C PHE A 82 -9.66 5.76 -5.88
N LEU A 83 -10.48 5.54 -4.84
CA LEU A 83 -10.08 5.85 -3.45
C LEU A 83 -8.86 5.02 -3.01
N ILE A 84 -8.85 3.72 -3.29
CA ILE A 84 -7.70 2.85 -2.98
C ILE A 84 -6.46 3.30 -3.74
N LEU A 85 -6.56 3.64 -5.03
CA LEU A 85 -5.44 4.19 -5.79
C LEU A 85 -4.90 5.49 -5.18
N THR A 86 -5.78 6.38 -4.76
CA THR A 86 -5.38 7.62 -4.09
C THR A 86 -4.64 7.33 -2.78
N LEU A 87 -5.15 6.39 -1.98
CA LEU A 87 -4.51 5.95 -0.74
C LEU A 87 -3.16 5.27 -0.98
N LEU A 88 -3.01 4.49 -2.06
CA LEU A 88 -1.73 3.89 -2.44
C LEU A 88 -0.68 4.97 -2.76
N ILE A 89 -1.08 6.03 -3.47
CA ILE A 89 -0.15 7.10 -3.87
C ILE A 89 0.18 8.01 -2.68
N ARG A 90 -0.79 8.35 -1.83
CA ARG A 90 -0.65 9.36 -0.77
C ARG A 90 -1.10 8.93 0.63
N GLY A 91 -1.52 7.70 0.82
CA GLY A 91 -1.89 7.17 2.12
C GLY A 91 -0.66 6.72 2.91
N GLY A 92 -0.62 7.04 4.22
CA GLY A 92 0.57 6.73 5.02
C GLY A 92 0.61 5.35 5.64
N HIS A 93 -0.52 4.74 5.98
CA HIS A 93 -0.52 3.51 6.78
C HIS A 93 -1.66 2.55 6.42
N TYR A 94 -1.32 1.27 6.11
CA TYR A 94 -2.31 0.24 5.78
C TYR A 94 -3.12 -0.27 6.99
N VAL A 95 -2.68 -0.03 8.21
CA VAL A 95 -3.41 -0.40 9.45
C VAL A 95 -4.39 0.70 9.89
N ARG A 96 -4.51 1.81 9.15
CA ARG A 96 -5.53 2.82 9.47
C ARG A 96 -6.92 2.27 9.19
N TYR A 97 -7.86 2.50 10.11
CA TYR A 97 -9.26 2.05 9.99
C TYR A 97 -9.89 2.42 8.66
N GLY A 98 -9.58 3.61 8.12
CA GLY A 98 -10.08 4.04 6.83
C GLY A 98 -9.62 3.16 5.68
N PHE A 99 -8.33 2.78 5.62
CA PHE A 99 -7.83 1.89 4.58
C PHE A 99 -8.45 0.50 4.68
N ILE A 100 -8.52 -0.05 5.89
CA ILE A 100 -9.14 -1.36 6.14
C ILE A 100 -10.61 -1.35 5.71
N PHE A 101 -11.37 -0.32 6.09
CA PHE A 101 -12.77 -0.16 5.71
C PHE A 101 -12.93 -0.14 4.17
N TRP A 102 -12.15 0.66 3.46
CA TRP A 102 -12.22 0.75 2.00
C TRP A 102 -11.77 -0.53 1.30
N ALA A 103 -10.77 -1.24 1.84
CA ALA A 103 -10.32 -2.53 1.32
C ALA A 103 -11.43 -3.61 1.44
N PHE A 104 -12.11 -3.66 2.57
CA PHE A 104 -13.26 -4.55 2.77
C PHE A 104 -14.41 -4.19 1.82
N LEU A 105 -14.78 -2.91 1.72
CA LEU A 105 -15.84 -2.47 0.84
C LEU A 105 -15.52 -2.79 -0.63
N TYR A 106 -14.27 -2.63 -1.04
CA TYR A 106 -13.80 -2.99 -2.37
C TYR A 106 -13.97 -4.48 -2.64
N TYR A 107 -13.49 -5.30 -1.73
CA TYR A 107 -13.60 -6.76 -1.84
C TYR A 107 -15.04 -7.23 -1.94
N TYR A 108 -15.90 -6.79 -1.05
CA TYR A 108 -17.31 -7.19 -1.06
C TYR A 108 -18.08 -6.62 -2.26
N SER A 109 -17.85 -5.39 -2.67
CA SER A 109 -18.48 -4.82 -3.85
C SER A 109 -18.09 -5.52 -5.15
N GLY A 110 -16.89 -6.10 -5.21
CA GLY A 110 -16.43 -6.93 -6.33
C GLY A 110 -17.08 -8.30 -6.37
N SER A 111 -17.31 -8.92 -5.21
CA SER A 111 -17.81 -10.29 -5.10
C SER A 111 -19.33 -10.42 -5.32
N PHE A 112 -20.10 -9.35 -5.17
CA PHE A 112 -21.58 -9.38 -5.29
C PHE A 112 -22.09 -9.84 -6.66
N ILE A 113 -21.29 -9.79 -7.72
CA ILE A 113 -21.67 -10.22 -9.07
C ILE A 113 -21.55 -11.73 -9.29
N TYR A 114 -20.69 -12.41 -8.55
CA TYR A 114 -20.59 -13.87 -8.67
C TYR A 114 -21.85 -14.60 -8.19
N SER A 115 -22.63 -13.98 -7.30
CA SER A 115 -23.85 -14.58 -6.77
C SER A 115 -25.09 -14.34 -7.64
N SER A 116 -25.13 -13.32 -8.49
CA SER A 116 -26.31 -13.00 -9.31
C SER A 116 -26.33 -13.69 -10.67
N LYS A 117 -25.28 -14.46 -11.04
CA LYS A 117 -25.19 -15.24 -12.28
C LYS A 117 -25.43 -16.76 -12.08
N LYS A 118 -25.85 -17.16 -10.88
CA LYS A 118 -26.44 -18.47 -10.62
C LYS A 118 -27.94 -18.35 -10.51
#